data_7ff9e9c0dffd5da23009674bd7420c7d
#
_entry.id   7ff9e9c0dffd5da23009674bd7420c7d
#
_cell.length_a   1.000
_cell.length_b   1.000
_cell.length_c   1.000
_cell.angle_alpha   90.00
_cell.angle_beta   90.00
_cell.angle_gamma   90.00
#
_symmetry.space_group_name_H-M   'P 1'
#
loop_
_entity.id
_entity.type
_entity.pdbx_description
1 polymer ?
#
loop_
_entity_poly.entity_id
_entity_poly.type
_entity_poly.pdbx_seq_one_letter_code
_entity_poly.pdbx_strand_id
1 'polypeptide(L)'
;MYYDEFFPFYKVYADSHVCREEEIQERENDLLKSWYSERIRSLREAVEEECQRLDYEGSRIYDEYPDRFMLKRDCSRICEKKIKNTDIMDEEAQKSLLETLFWQEISRRRCRRKRFRGW
;
A
#
# COMPACT_ATOMS: atom_id res chain seq x y z
N MET A 1 -6.89 -17.05 -5.58
CA MET A 1 -8.19 -16.49 -5.30
C MET A 1 -8.02 -15.15 -4.58
N TYR A 2 -8.93 -14.24 -4.80
CA TYR A 2 -8.88 -12.89 -4.23
C TYR A 2 -8.58 -12.86 -2.73
N TYR A 3 -9.23 -13.72 -1.96
CA TYR A 3 -9.06 -13.75 -0.52
C TYR A 3 -7.68 -14.21 -0.08
N ASP A 4 -7.08 -15.11 -0.81
CA ASP A 4 -5.77 -15.66 -0.45
C ASP A 4 -4.69 -14.59 -0.58
N GLU A 5 -4.83 -13.70 -1.57
CA GLU A 5 -3.85 -12.66 -1.84
C GLU A 5 -4.01 -11.45 -0.92
N PHE A 6 -5.26 -11.06 -0.63
CA PHE A 6 -5.53 -9.82 0.10
C PHE A 6 -6.05 -10.03 1.52
N PHE A 7 -6.06 -11.27 1.98
CA PHE A 7 -6.56 -11.59 3.32
C PHE A 7 -5.46 -11.34 4.34
N PRO A 8 -5.52 -10.24 5.12
CA PRO A 8 -4.47 -9.95 6.09
C PRO A 8 -4.52 -10.94 7.26
N PHE A 9 -3.36 -11.21 7.83
CA PHE A 9 -3.24 -12.15 8.95
C PHE A 9 -4.15 -11.81 10.13
N TYR A 10 -4.41 -10.53 10.38
CA TYR A 10 -5.23 -10.06 11.50
C TYR A 10 -6.74 -10.14 11.23
N LYS A 11 -7.15 -10.36 9.99
CA LYS A 11 -8.56 -10.44 9.61
C LYS A 11 -9.27 -11.64 10.23
N VAL A 12 -8.52 -12.69 10.55
CA VAL A 12 -9.05 -13.91 11.16
C VAL A 12 -9.78 -13.62 12.47
N TYR A 13 -9.37 -12.58 13.18
CA TYR A 13 -9.93 -12.24 14.49
C TYR A 13 -11.04 -11.19 14.43
N ALA A 14 -11.38 -10.71 13.23
CA ALA A 14 -12.39 -9.68 13.08
C ALA A 14 -13.79 -10.27 13.00
N ASP A 15 -14.80 -9.53 13.49
CA ASP A 15 -16.18 -9.94 13.33
C ASP A 15 -16.68 -9.66 11.90
N SER A 16 -17.86 -10.21 11.58
CA SER A 16 -18.41 -10.12 10.24
C SER A 16 -18.76 -8.68 9.82
N HIS A 17 -19.12 -7.83 10.79
CA HIS A 17 -19.45 -6.44 10.51
C HIS A 17 -18.22 -5.67 10.04
N VAL A 18 -17.11 -5.81 10.75
CA VAL A 18 -15.85 -5.18 10.39
C VAL A 18 -15.36 -5.68 9.03
N CYS A 19 -15.47 -6.98 8.78
CA CYS A 19 -15.09 -7.56 7.49
C CYS A 19 -15.90 -6.99 6.35
N ARG A 20 -17.20 -6.81 6.56
CA ARG A 20 -18.10 -6.25 5.53
C ARG A 20 -17.76 -4.80 5.22
N GLU A 21 -17.49 -4.00 6.25
CA GLU A 21 -17.08 -2.61 6.05
C GLU A 21 -15.79 -2.52 5.27
N GLU A 22 -14.84 -3.39 5.58
CA GLU A 22 -13.56 -3.42 4.88
C GLU A 22 -13.74 -3.79 3.41
N GLU A 23 -14.62 -4.73 3.10
CA GLU A 23 -14.92 -5.08 1.71
C GLU A 23 -15.47 -3.90 0.93
N ILE A 24 -16.36 -3.11 1.55
CA ILE A 24 -16.90 -1.91 0.93
C ILE A 24 -15.78 -0.89 0.67
N GLN A 25 -14.91 -0.67 1.64
CA GLN A 25 -13.80 0.25 1.50
C GLN A 25 -12.82 -0.18 0.42
N GLU A 26 -12.55 -1.47 0.32
CA GLU A 26 -11.66 -1.99 -0.73
C GLU A 26 -12.26 -1.81 -2.12
N ARG A 27 -13.58 -1.98 -2.26
CA ARG A 27 -14.26 -1.74 -3.53
C ARG A 27 -14.18 -0.28 -3.93
N GLU A 28 -14.37 0.63 -2.98
CA GLU A 28 -14.24 2.07 -3.23
C GLU A 28 -12.81 2.43 -3.62
N ASN A 29 -11.83 1.88 -2.94
CA ASN A 29 -10.43 2.09 -3.25
C ASN A 29 -10.10 1.62 -4.68
N ASP A 30 -10.59 0.46 -5.07
CA ASP A 30 -10.38 -0.09 -6.41
C ASP A 30 -11.05 0.78 -7.47
N LEU A 31 -12.26 1.28 -7.19
CA LEU A 31 -12.95 2.17 -8.10
C LEU A 31 -12.17 3.45 -8.33
N LEU A 32 -11.74 4.11 -7.26
CA LEU A 32 -10.98 5.34 -7.37
C LEU A 32 -9.63 5.14 -8.06
N LYS A 33 -9.00 4.01 -7.79
CA LYS A 33 -7.74 3.65 -8.44
C LYS A 33 -7.93 3.50 -9.95
N SER A 34 -9.08 3.00 -10.39
CA SER A 34 -9.36 2.84 -11.82
C SER A 34 -9.45 4.18 -12.56
N TRP A 35 -9.61 5.29 -11.83
CA TRP A 35 -9.65 6.64 -12.39
C TRP A 35 -8.27 7.26 -12.57
N TYR A 36 -7.23 6.64 -12.05
CA TYR A 36 -5.87 7.15 -12.20
C TYR A 36 -5.41 7.02 -13.65
N SER A 37 -4.51 7.91 -14.07
CA SER A 37 -3.85 7.76 -15.36
C SER A 37 -3.07 6.45 -15.39
N GLU A 38 -2.80 5.95 -16.58
CA GLU A 38 -2.10 4.67 -16.75
C GLU A 38 -0.74 4.68 -16.05
N ARG A 39 0.01 5.77 -16.15
CA ARG A 39 1.33 5.89 -15.51
C ARG A 39 1.21 5.85 -13.98
N ILE A 40 0.28 6.60 -13.43
CA ILE A 40 0.06 6.65 -11.98
C ILE A 40 -0.39 5.28 -11.46
N ARG A 41 -1.27 4.62 -12.21
CA ARG A 41 -1.76 3.30 -11.84
C ARG A 41 -0.61 2.28 -11.82
N SER A 42 0.31 2.36 -12.77
CA SER A 42 1.48 1.49 -12.80
C SER A 42 2.38 1.69 -11.58
N LEU A 43 2.60 2.94 -11.20
CA LEU A 43 3.37 3.25 -9.98
C LEU A 43 2.66 2.74 -8.73
N ARG A 44 1.35 2.91 -8.68
CA ARG A 44 0.54 2.45 -7.55
C ARG A 44 0.59 0.93 -7.40
N GLU A 45 0.53 0.21 -8.51
CA GLU A 45 0.61 -1.25 -8.49
C GLU A 45 1.96 -1.72 -7.96
N ALA A 46 3.05 -1.07 -8.34
CA ALA A 46 4.37 -1.38 -7.83
C ALA A 46 4.45 -1.15 -6.31
N VAL A 47 3.85 -0.06 -5.84
CA VAL A 47 3.78 0.24 -4.41
C VAL A 47 2.98 -0.83 -3.67
N GLU A 48 1.85 -1.24 -4.22
CA GLU A 48 1.00 -2.26 -3.61
C GLU A 48 1.73 -3.60 -3.50
N GLU A 49 2.48 -3.99 -4.53
CA GLU A 49 3.28 -5.21 -4.49
C GLU A 49 4.31 -5.19 -3.37
N GLU A 50 5.04 -4.09 -3.23
CA GLU A 50 6.05 -3.97 -2.17
C GLU A 50 5.40 -3.96 -0.80
N CYS A 51 4.31 -3.23 -0.63
CA CYS A 51 3.59 -3.20 0.64
C CYS A 51 2.96 -4.55 0.98
N GLN A 52 2.50 -5.29 -0.01
CA GLN A 52 2.00 -6.64 0.20
C GLN A 52 3.10 -7.56 0.74
N ARG A 53 4.30 -7.43 0.21
CA ARG A 53 5.46 -8.19 0.69
C ARG A 53 5.81 -7.85 2.14
N LEU A 54 5.56 -6.60 2.54
CA LEU A 54 5.85 -6.13 3.89
C LEU A 54 4.68 -6.36 4.87
N ASP A 55 3.55 -6.88 4.40
CA ASP A 55 2.34 -7.01 5.21
C ASP A 55 2.29 -8.37 5.89
N TYR A 56 3.01 -8.50 7.00
CA TYR A 56 3.03 -9.70 7.82
C TYR A 56 3.07 -9.31 9.29
N GLU A 57 2.76 -10.25 10.16
CA GLU A 57 2.77 -10.01 11.61
C GLU A 57 4.20 -9.71 12.09
N GLY A 58 4.34 -8.60 12.82
CA GLY A 58 5.64 -8.15 13.29
C GLY A 58 6.40 -7.31 12.28
N SER A 59 5.79 -7.00 11.13
CA SER A 59 6.41 -6.17 10.12
C SER A 59 6.66 -4.74 10.62
N ARG A 60 7.73 -4.13 10.13
CA ARG A 60 8.09 -2.75 10.47
C ARG A 60 7.04 -1.72 10.06
N ILE A 61 6.18 -2.02 9.09
CA ILE A 61 5.13 -1.08 8.69
C ILE A 61 4.07 -0.91 9.78
N TYR A 62 4.01 -1.86 10.73
CA TYR A 62 3.05 -1.83 11.83
C TYR A 62 3.65 -1.39 13.16
N ASP A 63 4.92 -1.02 13.20
CA ASP A 63 5.55 -0.51 14.40
C ASP A 63 4.86 0.77 14.86
N GLU A 64 4.80 0.99 16.16
CA GLU A 64 4.22 2.21 16.72
C GLU A 64 4.99 3.43 16.22
N TYR A 65 6.32 3.34 16.19
CA TYR A 65 7.20 4.37 15.65
C TYR A 65 8.03 3.78 14.52
N PRO A 66 7.48 3.74 13.29
CA PRO A 66 8.20 3.12 12.18
C PRO A 66 9.52 3.81 11.87
N ASP A 67 10.52 3.03 11.53
CA ASP A 67 11.82 3.57 11.12
C ASP A 67 11.73 4.11 9.70
N ARG A 68 11.70 5.43 9.60
CA ARG A 68 11.59 6.15 8.31
C ARG A 68 12.73 5.79 7.37
N PHE A 69 13.92 5.62 7.89
CA PHE A 69 15.10 5.28 7.07
C PHE A 69 14.92 3.93 6.39
N MET A 70 14.47 2.94 7.12
CA MET A 70 14.24 1.60 6.55
C MET A 70 13.14 1.60 5.51
N LEU A 71 12.08 2.36 5.77
CA LEU A 71 10.98 2.47 4.81
C LEU A 71 11.39 3.22 3.55
N LYS A 72 12.22 4.25 3.68
CA LYS A 72 12.79 4.95 2.52
C LYS A 72 13.64 4.02 1.68
N ARG A 73 14.37 3.13 2.29
CA ARG A 73 15.16 2.12 1.58
C ARG A 73 14.26 1.17 0.78
N ASP A 74 13.13 0.76 1.38
CA ASP A 74 12.16 -0.07 0.67
C ASP A 74 11.58 0.69 -0.54
N CYS A 75 11.28 1.97 -0.37
CA CYS A 75 10.79 2.81 -1.45
C CYS A 75 11.82 2.95 -2.57
N SER A 76 13.11 3.10 -2.22
CA SER A 76 14.18 3.22 -3.20
C SER A 76 14.29 2.00 -4.10
N ARG A 77 14.01 0.82 -3.58
CA ARG A 77 14.00 -0.39 -4.40
C ARG A 77 12.93 -0.35 -5.47
N ILE A 78 11.77 0.21 -5.15
CA ILE A 78 10.71 0.38 -6.14
C ILE A 78 11.15 1.39 -7.20
N CYS A 79 11.75 2.49 -6.77
CA CYS A 79 12.23 3.54 -7.67
C CYS A 79 13.21 2.99 -8.70
N GLU A 80 14.16 2.17 -8.27
CA GLU A 80 15.15 1.57 -9.16
C GLU A 80 14.52 0.73 -10.26
N LYS A 81 13.41 0.06 -9.95
CA LYS A 81 12.74 -0.82 -10.90
C LYS A 81 11.80 -0.09 -11.84
N LYS A 82 11.14 0.97 -11.38
CA LYS A 82 10.01 1.56 -12.08
C LYS A 82 10.24 2.96 -12.63
N ILE A 83 11.19 3.70 -12.10
CA ILE A 83 11.44 5.06 -12.56
C ILE A 83 12.32 5.04 -13.81
N LYS A 84 11.87 5.74 -14.85
CA LYS A 84 12.57 5.82 -16.14
C LYS A 84 12.60 7.25 -16.64
N ASN A 85 13.70 7.63 -17.26
CA ASN A 85 13.88 8.99 -17.81
C ASN A 85 13.12 9.26 -19.10
N THR A 86 12.52 8.24 -19.68
CA THR A 86 11.87 8.35 -21.00
C THR A 86 10.40 8.76 -20.93
N ASP A 87 9.86 8.87 -19.72
CA ASP A 87 8.46 9.23 -19.53
C ASP A 87 8.24 10.74 -19.62
N ILE A 88 6.97 11.14 -19.75
CA ILE A 88 6.54 12.54 -19.79
C ILE A 88 6.96 13.28 -18.53
N MET A 89 6.91 12.60 -17.37
CA MET A 89 7.36 13.16 -16.10
C MET A 89 8.85 12.96 -15.94
N ASP A 90 9.54 13.94 -15.37
CA ASP A 90 10.95 13.79 -15.07
C ASP A 90 11.17 12.77 -13.94
N GLU A 91 12.41 12.33 -13.80
CA GLU A 91 12.76 11.29 -12.83
C GLU A 91 12.48 11.71 -11.40
N GLU A 92 12.78 12.96 -11.05
CA GLU A 92 12.58 13.47 -9.71
C GLU A 92 11.10 13.56 -9.34
N ALA A 93 10.27 14.02 -10.29
CA ALA A 93 8.83 14.09 -10.09
C ALA A 93 8.25 12.69 -9.88
N GLN A 94 8.71 11.71 -10.66
CA GLN A 94 8.27 10.33 -10.51
C GLN A 94 8.66 9.76 -9.15
N LYS A 95 9.86 10.03 -8.68
CA LYS A 95 10.31 9.57 -7.36
C LYS A 95 9.48 10.17 -6.24
N SER A 96 9.19 11.46 -6.32
CA SER A 96 8.36 12.14 -5.32
C SER A 96 6.95 11.57 -5.28
N LEU A 97 6.38 11.33 -6.45
CA LEU A 97 5.04 10.75 -6.56
C LEU A 97 5.02 9.32 -6.00
N LEU A 98 5.99 8.52 -6.37
CA LEU A 98 6.09 7.14 -5.88
C LEU A 98 6.22 7.11 -4.35
N GLU A 99 7.05 7.99 -3.79
CA GLU A 99 7.22 8.09 -2.35
C GLU A 99 5.90 8.46 -1.67
N THR A 100 5.16 9.42 -2.24
CA THR A 100 3.85 9.80 -1.72
C THR A 100 2.88 8.63 -1.73
N LEU A 101 2.82 7.90 -2.84
CA LEU A 101 1.95 6.72 -2.94
C LEU A 101 2.35 5.64 -1.93
N PHE A 102 3.64 5.48 -1.71
CA PHE A 102 4.14 4.50 -0.74
C PHE A 102 3.70 4.84 0.69
N TRP A 103 3.86 6.11 1.10
CA TRP A 103 3.42 6.55 2.43
C TRP A 103 1.91 6.39 2.59
N GLN A 104 1.14 6.72 1.57
CA GLN A 104 -0.31 6.59 1.60
C GLN A 104 -0.74 5.13 1.75
N GLU A 105 -0.08 4.23 1.03
CA GLU A 105 -0.41 2.80 1.13
C GLU A 105 -0.07 2.23 2.50
N ILE A 106 1.05 2.59 3.07
CA ILE A 106 1.41 2.18 4.42
C ILE A 106 0.38 2.70 5.43
N SER A 107 -0.01 3.97 5.30
CA SER A 107 -1.02 4.56 6.18
C SER A 107 -2.36 3.82 6.07
N ARG A 108 -2.79 3.49 4.84
CA ARG A 108 -4.02 2.75 4.61
C ARG A 108 -3.99 1.38 5.30
N ARG A 109 -2.87 0.67 5.18
CA ARG A 109 -2.71 -0.66 5.79
C ARG A 109 -2.68 -0.58 7.31
N ARG A 110 -2.01 0.42 7.86
CA ARG A 110 -1.97 0.63 9.31
C ARG A 110 -3.38 0.94 9.86
N CYS A 111 -4.14 1.78 9.18
CA CYS A 111 -5.52 2.09 9.56
C CYS A 111 -6.42 0.87 9.48
N ARG A 112 -6.27 0.07 8.42
CA ARG A 112 -7.04 -1.17 8.25
C ARG A 112 -6.79 -2.13 9.39
N ARG A 113 -5.52 -2.33 9.75
CA ARG A 113 -5.17 -3.20 10.86
C ARG A 113 -5.80 -2.73 12.17
N LYS A 114 -5.75 -1.42 12.42
CA LYS A 114 -6.36 -0.85 13.63
C LYS A 114 -7.86 -1.10 13.69
N ARG A 115 -8.56 -0.96 12.56
CA ARG A 115 -9.99 -1.23 12.50
C ARG A 115 -10.31 -2.68 12.87
N PHE A 116 -9.56 -3.62 12.32
CA PHE A 116 -9.78 -5.05 12.60
C PHE A 116 -9.45 -5.42 14.04
N ARG A 117 -8.48 -4.76 14.65
CA ARG A 117 -8.09 -5.02 16.03
C ARG A 117 -8.85 -4.19 17.04
N GLY A 118 -9.57 -3.18 16.61
CA GLY A 118 -10.31 -2.29 17.48
C GLY A 118 -9.45 -1.27 18.21
N TRP A 119 -8.24 -1.01 17.71
CA TRP A 119 -7.35 -0.01 18.31
C TRP A 119 -6.26 0.45 17.36
#